data_2f606feab3c62374054e224254e5ab3d
#
_entry.id   2f606feab3c62374054e224254e5ab3d
#
_cell.length_a   1.000
_cell.length_b   1.000
_cell.length_c   1.000
_cell.angle_alpha   90.00
_cell.angle_beta   90.00
_cell.angle_gamma   90.00
#
_symmetry.space_group_name_H-M   'P 1'
#
loop_
_entity.id
_entity.type
_entity.pdbx_description
1 polymer ?
#
loop_
_entity_poly.entity_id
_entity_poly.type
_entity_poly.pdbx_seq_one_letter_code
_entity_poly.pdbx_strand_id
1 'polypeptide(L)'
;MAVVKCENGHFYDNEKYSACPHCANQLDLADGDEHTVSLSDNLIEQAIAIHLKTGEKQSYTDVDYDDEKTISIFSVNKGNDFVTGWLVCVDGPEKGRDYRLHYGFNKIGRSRSLDIYLEEDRQISRDSHCAVVYEYNKNEFFVMPQDGNLVYLNDAMLTEPQRLSTGDIISLGATKLEFIAFCRGMRKWEK
;
A
#
# COMPACT_ATOMS: atom_id res chain seq x y z
N MET A 1 -33.28 -7.28 -29.49
CA MET A 1 -32.10 -7.54 -28.64
C MET A 1 -31.79 -9.03 -28.77
N ALA A 2 -30.77 -9.39 -29.53
CA ALA A 2 -30.35 -10.78 -29.69
C ALA A 2 -29.08 -10.98 -28.85
N VAL A 3 -29.26 -11.58 -27.65
CA VAL A 3 -28.15 -11.93 -26.76
C VAL A 3 -27.62 -13.31 -27.19
N VAL A 4 -26.33 -13.38 -27.54
CA VAL A 4 -25.63 -14.61 -27.94
C VAL A 4 -24.54 -14.95 -26.92
N LYS A 5 -24.16 -16.22 -26.88
CA LYS A 5 -23.10 -16.72 -26.01
C LYS A 5 -21.85 -17.00 -26.83
N CYS A 6 -20.68 -16.45 -26.44
CA CYS A 6 -19.42 -16.75 -27.11
C CYS A 6 -18.83 -18.11 -26.66
N GLU A 7 -17.80 -18.60 -27.35
CA GLU A 7 -17.12 -19.85 -27.07
C GLU A 7 -16.55 -19.95 -25.63
N ASN A 8 -16.18 -18.79 -25.04
CA ASN A 8 -15.68 -18.69 -23.65
C ASN A 8 -16.81 -18.52 -22.62
N GLY A 9 -18.09 -18.66 -23.05
CA GLY A 9 -19.23 -18.69 -22.15
C GLY A 9 -19.83 -17.31 -21.78
N HIS A 10 -19.33 -16.18 -22.30
CA HIS A 10 -19.85 -14.86 -22.03
C HIS A 10 -21.08 -14.57 -22.87
N PHE A 11 -22.07 -13.88 -22.31
CA PHE A 11 -23.23 -13.38 -23.02
C PHE A 11 -23.02 -11.94 -23.49
N TYR A 12 -23.32 -11.63 -24.74
CA TYR A 12 -23.23 -10.28 -25.30
C TYR A 12 -24.29 -10.04 -26.38
N ASP A 13 -24.55 -8.77 -26.68
CA ASP A 13 -25.52 -8.34 -27.68
C ASP A 13 -24.81 -8.27 -29.06
N ASN A 14 -25.17 -9.17 -29.97
CA ASN A 14 -24.59 -9.24 -31.33
C ASN A 14 -25.11 -8.16 -32.29
N GLU A 15 -26.16 -7.41 -31.93
CA GLU A 15 -26.57 -6.23 -32.70
C GLU A 15 -25.67 -5.02 -32.42
N LYS A 16 -25.07 -5.00 -31.22
CA LYS A 16 -24.24 -3.90 -30.74
C LYS A 16 -22.74 -4.15 -30.90
N TYR A 17 -22.33 -5.42 -30.84
CA TYR A 17 -20.92 -5.82 -30.91
C TYR A 17 -20.72 -6.95 -31.90
N SER A 18 -19.81 -6.79 -32.86
CA SER A 18 -19.46 -7.82 -33.85
C SER A 18 -18.67 -9.00 -33.27
N ALA A 19 -18.08 -8.81 -32.07
CA ALA A 19 -17.35 -9.82 -31.29
C ALA A 19 -17.60 -9.61 -29.81
N CYS A 20 -17.38 -10.66 -29.01
CA CYS A 20 -17.56 -10.59 -27.57
C CYS A 20 -16.61 -9.55 -26.94
N PRO A 21 -17.10 -8.47 -26.31
CA PRO A 21 -16.26 -7.42 -25.74
C PRO A 21 -15.44 -7.92 -24.55
N HIS A 22 -15.89 -8.99 -23.86
CA HIS A 22 -15.11 -9.59 -22.78
C HIS A 22 -13.92 -10.42 -23.26
N CYS A 23 -14.01 -10.99 -24.50
CA CYS A 23 -12.90 -11.71 -25.10
C CYS A 23 -11.97 -10.78 -25.87
N ALA A 24 -12.47 -9.68 -26.45
CA ALA A 24 -11.67 -8.70 -27.17
C ALA A 24 -10.67 -7.96 -26.26
N ASN A 25 -11.04 -7.69 -25.01
CA ASN A 25 -10.14 -7.08 -24.00
C ASN A 25 -9.02 -8.03 -23.49
N GLN A 26 -9.03 -9.31 -23.86
CA GLN A 26 -7.98 -10.27 -23.51
C GLN A 26 -6.91 -10.43 -24.60
N LEU A 27 -7.07 -9.82 -25.77
CA LEU A 27 -6.18 -10.01 -26.92
C LEU A 27 -5.14 -8.90 -27.14
N ASP A 28 -5.14 -7.83 -26.36
CA ASP A 28 -4.17 -6.72 -26.51
C ASP A 28 -2.99 -6.78 -25.52
N LEU A 29 -2.58 -7.97 -25.08
CA LEU A 29 -1.35 -8.17 -24.31
C LEU A 29 -0.27 -8.93 -25.07
N ALA A 30 -0.21 -8.74 -26.39
CA ALA A 30 0.92 -9.18 -27.23
C ALA A 30 1.25 -8.10 -28.24
N ASP A 31 2.07 -7.17 -27.86
CA ASP A 31 3.24 -6.71 -28.60
C ASP A 31 3.90 -5.54 -27.86
N GLY A 32 5.21 -5.66 -27.73
CA GLY A 32 6.05 -4.79 -26.96
C GLY A 32 6.09 -3.37 -27.50
N ASP A 33 6.04 -2.45 -26.58
CA ASP A 33 6.75 -1.16 -26.67
C ASP A 33 7.05 -0.69 -25.25
N GLU A 34 8.34 -0.59 -24.95
CA GLU A 34 8.88 -0.02 -23.73
C GLU A 34 8.54 1.47 -23.65
N HIS A 35 7.34 1.81 -23.20
CA HIS A 35 7.05 3.15 -22.73
C HIS A 35 7.17 3.20 -21.21
N THR A 36 8.32 3.66 -20.77
CA THR A 36 8.52 4.15 -19.40
C THR A 36 7.61 5.35 -19.20
N VAL A 37 6.39 5.12 -18.71
CA VAL A 37 5.47 6.19 -18.33
C VAL A 37 5.99 6.78 -17.03
N SER A 38 6.39 8.04 -17.07
CA SER A 38 6.57 8.85 -15.88
C SER A 38 5.23 8.85 -15.13
N LEU A 39 5.17 8.17 -13.98
CA LEU A 39 4.01 8.13 -13.13
C LEU A 39 3.72 9.55 -12.62
N SER A 40 2.66 10.17 -13.13
CA SER A 40 2.14 11.41 -12.57
C SER A 40 1.64 11.15 -11.15
N ASP A 41 1.72 12.15 -10.28
CA ASP A 41 1.33 12.09 -8.87
C ASP A 41 -0.03 11.42 -8.64
N ASN A 42 -0.96 11.59 -9.57
CA ASN A 42 -2.32 11.03 -9.54
C ASN A 42 -2.36 9.49 -9.72
N LEU A 43 -1.41 8.88 -10.42
CA LEU A 43 -1.37 7.42 -10.61
C LEU A 43 -0.80 6.69 -9.38
N ILE A 44 0.08 7.33 -8.64
CA ILE A 44 0.62 6.78 -7.38
C ILE A 44 -0.51 6.73 -6.34
N GLU A 45 -1.29 7.80 -6.20
CA GLU A 45 -2.43 7.83 -5.30
C GLU A 45 -3.49 6.78 -5.67
N GLN A 46 -3.78 6.60 -6.96
CA GLN A 46 -4.72 5.58 -7.42
C GLN A 46 -4.20 4.15 -7.19
N ALA A 47 -2.92 3.88 -7.46
CA ALA A 47 -2.31 2.57 -7.23
C ALA A 47 -2.30 2.22 -5.73
N ILE A 48 -2.01 3.20 -4.89
CA ILE A 48 -2.06 3.08 -3.44
C ILE A 48 -3.51 2.79 -2.98
N ALA A 49 -4.49 3.54 -3.50
CA ALA A 49 -5.90 3.35 -3.16
C ALA A 49 -6.46 1.97 -3.59
N ILE A 50 -6.03 1.46 -4.75
CA ILE A 50 -6.43 0.14 -5.24
C ILE A 50 -5.85 -0.97 -4.35
N HIS A 51 -4.59 -0.87 -3.97
CA HIS A 51 -3.92 -1.88 -3.15
C HIS A 51 -4.55 -2.01 -1.74
N LEU A 52 -5.03 -0.90 -1.18
CA LEU A 52 -5.74 -0.89 0.10
C LEU A 52 -7.17 -1.46 0.02
N LYS A 53 -7.84 -1.33 -1.13
CA LYS A 53 -9.22 -1.79 -1.32
C LYS A 53 -9.35 -3.28 -1.62
N THR A 54 -8.39 -3.87 -2.30
CA THR A 54 -8.50 -5.26 -2.76
C THR A 54 -8.18 -6.31 -1.70
N GLY A 55 -7.52 -5.96 -0.59
CA GLY A 55 -7.35 -6.86 0.56
C GLY A 55 -6.72 -8.22 0.25
N GLU A 56 -6.16 -8.42 -0.96
CA GLU A 56 -5.63 -9.70 -1.38
C GLU A 56 -4.40 -10.08 -0.57
N LYS A 57 -4.56 -11.13 0.22
CA LYS A 57 -3.47 -11.85 0.88
C LYS A 57 -2.67 -12.58 -0.20
N GLN A 58 -1.67 -11.95 -0.78
CA GLN A 58 -0.63 -12.71 -1.46
C GLN A 58 0.25 -13.38 -0.38
N SER A 59 0.04 -14.68 -0.23
CA SER A 59 0.99 -15.52 0.50
C SER A 59 2.28 -15.56 -0.31
N TYR A 60 3.33 -14.98 0.24
CA TYR A 60 4.67 -15.03 -0.35
C TYR A 60 5.26 -16.42 -0.09
N THR A 61 5.04 -17.33 -1.01
CA THR A 61 5.79 -18.59 -1.08
C THR A 61 6.82 -18.46 -2.19
N ASP A 62 8.08 -18.70 -1.83
CA ASP A 62 9.26 -18.93 -2.65
C ASP A 62 9.25 -18.35 -4.07
N VAL A 63 9.94 -17.23 -4.25
CA VAL A 63 10.24 -16.69 -5.58
C VAL A 63 11.60 -17.25 -5.99
N ASP A 64 11.57 -18.19 -6.94
CA ASP A 64 12.75 -18.58 -7.73
C ASP A 64 13.28 -17.34 -8.47
N TYR A 65 14.56 -17.08 -8.34
CA TYR A 65 15.27 -16.04 -9.08
C TYR A 65 15.38 -16.45 -10.55
N ASP A 66 14.45 -15.96 -11.39
CA ASP A 66 14.61 -15.95 -12.83
C ASP A 66 14.85 -14.48 -13.26
N ASP A 67 15.95 -14.23 -13.94
CA ASP A 67 16.62 -12.92 -14.10
C ASP A 67 15.87 -11.86 -14.94
N GLU A 68 14.60 -12.08 -15.34
CA GLU A 68 13.88 -11.19 -16.26
C GLU A 68 12.51 -10.67 -15.76
N LYS A 69 12.20 -10.79 -14.46
CA LYS A 69 10.92 -10.27 -13.96
C LYS A 69 11.06 -8.85 -13.44
N THR A 70 10.24 -7.96 -14.00
CA THR A 70 10.04 -6.61 -13.45
C THR A 70 9.64 -6.70 -11.98
N ILE A 71 10.55 -6.32 -11.09
CA ILE A 71 10.28 -6.30 -9.65
C ILE A 71 9.36 -5.11 -9.38
N SER A 72 8.17 -5.37 -8.84
CA SER A 72 7.30 -4.31 -8.36
C SER A 72 8.06 -3.43 -7.37
N ILE A 73 7.89 -2.11 -7.46
CA ILE A 73 8.46 -1.16 -6.48
C ILE A 73 7.99 -1.44 -5.05
N PHE A 74 6.97 -2.26 -4.90
CA PHE A 74 6.41 -2.72 -3.63
C PHE A 74 6.85 -4.15 -3.26
N SER A 75 7.64 -4.84 -4.11
CA SER A 75 8.19 -6.14 -3.75
C SER A 75 9.29 -5.95 -2.70
N VAL A 76 9.08 -6.55 -1.55
CA VAL A 76 10.07 -6.60 -0.48
C VAL A 76 11.24 -7.48 -0.98
N ASN A 77 12.40 -6.88 -1.20
CA ASN A 77 13.62 -7.66 -1.34
C ASN A 77 13.84 -8.43 -0.03
N LYS A 78 13.81 -9.74 -0.06
CA LYS A 78 14.21 -10.64 1.04
C LYS A 78 15.73 -10.54 1.27
N GLY A 79 16.20 -9.35 1.48
CA GLY A 79 17.62 -9.10 1.76
C GLY A 79 17.82 -8.02 2.70
N ASN A 80 18.16 -7.23 3.21
CA ASN A 80 18.24 -6.23 4.24
C ASN A 80 17.02 -5.32 4.22
N ASP A 81 16.15 -5.46 5.20
CA ASP A 81 15.07 -4.51 5.44
C ASP A 81 15.65 -3.19 5.93
N PHE A 82 15.99 -2.32 4.99
CA PHE A 82 16.52 -1.01 5.32
C PHE A 82 15.51 -0.19 6.09
N VAL A 83 15.90 0.26 7.29
CA VAL A 83 15.05 1.14 8.09
C VAL A 83 14.98 2.52 7.46
N THR A 84 13.78 2.98 7.17
CA THR A 84 13.53 4.30 6.58
C THR A 84 13.09 5.33 7.61
N GLY A 85 12.56 4.88 8.75
CA GLY A 85 12.10 5.70 9.86
C GLY A 85 11.62 4.86 11.02
N TRP A 86 11.03 5.51 12.02
CA TRP A 86 10.42 4.89 13.18
C TRP A 86 9.08 5.51 13.51
N LEU A 87 8.23 4.72 14.17
CA LEU A 87 7.14 5.19 14.98
C LEU A 87 7.47 4.89 16.44
N VAL A 88 7.35 5.88 17.30
CA VAL A 88 7.57 5.73 18.75
C VAL A 88 6.24 5.90 19.46
N CYS A 89 5.84 4.93 20.26
CA CYS A 89 4.64 5.04 21.06
C CYS A 89 4.87 6.03 22.22
N VAL A 90 4.30 7.21 22.13
CA VAL A 90 4.43 8.28 23.13
C VAL A 90 3.29 8.28 24.14
N ASP A 91 2.15 7.64 23.82
CA ASP A 91 1.01 7.48 24.71
C ASP A 91 0.21 6.22 24.36
N GLY A 92 -0.44 5.61 25.35
CA GLY A 92 -1.22 4.39 25.19
C GLY A 92 -0.62 3.17 25.91
N PRO A 93 -1.22 1.97 25.68
CA PRO A 93 -0.82 0.74 26.37
C PRO A 93 0.63 0.34 26.15
N GLU A 94 1.18 0.63 24.98
CA GLU A 94 2.55 0.25 24.59
C GLU A 94 3.54 1.42 24.65
N LYS A 95 3.29 2.40 25.50
CA LYS A 95 4.14 3.59 25.65
C LYS A 95 5.61 3.25 25.91
N GLY A 96 6.49 3.87 25.10
CA GLY A 96 7.93 3.67 25.15
C GLY A 96 8.45 2.63 24.14
N ARG A 97 7.56 1.88 23.44
CA ARG A 97 7.97 0.98 22.33
C ARG A 97 8.21 1.78 21.06
N ASP A 98 9.12 1.26 20.24
CA ASP A 98 9.39 1.76 18.90
C ASP A 98 9.10 0.68 17.85
N TYR A 99 8.79 1.13 16.64
CA TYR A 99 8.50 0.30 15.48
C TYR A 99 9.26 0.82 14.29
N ARG A 100 9.96 -0.07 13.60
CA ARG A 100 10.75 0.28 12.42
C ARG A 100 9.85 0.39 11.19
N LEU A 101 10.13 1.40 10.38
CA LEU A 101 9.50 1.58 9.06
C LEU A 101 10.48 1.17 7.97
N HIS A 102 9.96 0.50 6.96
CA HIS A 102 10.69 -0.03 5.82
C HIS A 102 10.17 0.57 4.51
N TYR A 103 10.72 0.15 3.38
CA TYR A 103 10.25 0.57 2.07
C TYR A 103 8.80 0.17 1.82
N GLY A 104 8.05 1.05 1.11
CA GLY A 104 6.68 0.80 0.75
C GLY A 104 5.71 0.90 1.92
N PHE A 105 4.77 -0.03 1.97
CA PHE A 105 3.69 -0.03 2.95
C PHE A 105 4.11 -0.67 4.26
N ASN A 106 3.90 0.05 5.36
CA ASN A 106 4.02 -0.45 6.72
C ASN A 106 2.61 -0.41 7.34
N LYS A 107 1.90 -1.53 7.29
CA LYS A 107 0.53 -1.67 7.78
C LYS A 107 0.51 -1.76 9.30
N ILE A 108 -0.37 -0.96 9.92
CA ILE A 108 -0.53 -0.85 11.36
C ILE A 108 -1.87 -1.42 11.78
N GLY A 109 -1.88 -2.29 12.76
CA GLY A 109 -3.09 -2.86 13.32
C GLY A 109 -2.77 -3.81 14.48
N ARG A 110 -3.75 -4.62 14.90
CA ARG A 110 -3.62 -5.49 16.07
C ARG A 110 -3.18 -6.91 15.74
N SER A 111 -3.16 -7.31 14.47
CA SER A 111 -2.69 -8.64 14.08
C SER A 111 -1.18 -8.71 14.03
N ARG A 112 -0.61 -9.80 14.56
CA ARG A 112 0.83 -10.11 14.48
C ARG A 112 1.33 -10.36 13.06
N SER A 113 0.45 -10.50 12.09
CA SER A 113 0.79 -10.66 10.67
C SER A 113 1.06 -9.34 9.96
N LEU A 114 0.90 -8.21 10.64
CA LEU A 114 1.13 -6.87 10.11
C LEU A 114 2.56 -6.40 10.41
N ASP A 115 3.03 -5.43 9.65
CA ASP A 115 4.38 -4.88 9.79
C ASP A 115 4.56 -4.20 11.17
N ILE A 116 3.52 -3.52 11.62
CA ILE A 116 3.45 -2.89 12.94
C ILE A 116 2.20 -3.41 13.65
N TYR A 117 2.40 -4.13 14.73
CA TYR A 117 1.28 -4.66 15.51
C TYR A 117 1.23 -4.03 16.91
N LEU A 118 0.03 -3.51 17.23
CA LEU A 118 -0.31 -2.87 18.49
C LEU A 118 -1.28 -3.80 19.24
N GLU A 119 -0.74 -4.84 19.86
CA GLU A 119 -1.51 -5.96 20.40
C GLU A 119 -2.41 -5.56 21.57
N GLU A 120 -1.94 -4.64 22.41
CA GLU A 120 -2.58 -4.28 23.66
C GLU A 120 -3.73 -3.29 23.53
N ASP A 121 -3.80 -2.54 22.39
CA ASP A 121 -4.86 -1.58 22.16
C ASP A 121 -6.06 -2.21 21.44
N ARG A 122 -7.11 -2.53 22.21
CA ARG A 122 -8.33 -3.17 21.70
C ARG A 122 -9.20 -2.26 20.83
N GLN A 123 -8.96 -0.97 20.80
CA GLN A 123 -9.68 -0.03 19.95
C GLN A 123 -9.14 -0.01 18.52
N ILE A 124 -7.96 -0.61 18.29
CA ILE A 124 -7.35 -0.74 16.97
C ILE A 124 -7.93 -1.97 16.25
N SER A 125 -8.17 -1.86 14.94
CA SER A 125 -8.63 -2.96 14.10
C SER A 125 -7.66 -4.14 14.13
N ARG A 126 -8.19 -5.37 14.05
CA ARG A 126 -7.36 -6.58 13.86
C ARG A 126 -6.62 -6.57 12.54
N ASP A 127 -7.32 -6.19 11.49
CA ASP A 127 -6.75 -5.96 10.17
C ASP A 127 -6.03 -4.60 10.16
N SER A 128 -5.58 -4.17 8.98
CA SER A 128 -4.93 -2.87 8.87
C SER A 128 -5.87 -1.74 9.32
N HIS A 129 -5.46 -0.97 10.33
CA HIS A 129 -6.17 0.21 10.81
C HIS A 129 -5.77 1.44 9.99
N CYS A 130 -4.49 1.55 9.69
CA CYS A 130 -3.89 2.52 8.79
C CYS A 130 -2.57 1.96 8.26
N ALA A 131 -1.90 2.69 7.38
CA ALA A 131 -0.56 2.38 6.93
C ALA A 131 0.31 3.63 6.88
N VAL A 132 1.60 3.47 7.18
CA VAL A 132 2.63 4.46 6.85
C VAL A 132 3.36 3.98 5.61
N VAL A 133 3.43 4.83 4.59
CA VAL A 133 4.05 4.51 3.31
C VAL A 133 5.29 5.37 3.12
N TYR A 134 6.42 4.72 2.83
CA TYR A 134 7.62 5.40 2.38
C TYR A 134 7.73 5.34 0.86
N GLU A 135 7.68 6.49 0.20
CA GLU A 135 7.86 6.64 -1.24
C GLU A 135 9.32 6.98 -1.54
N TYR A 136 10.03 6.03 -2.17
CA TYR A 136 11.47 6.09 -2.37
C TYR A 136 11.93 7.21 -3.31
N ASN A 137 11.22 7.43 -4.43
CA ASN A 137 11.67 8.37 -5.46
C ASN A 137 11.66 9.81 -4.94
N LYS A 138 10.61 10.19 -4.22
CA LYS A 138 10.46 11.51 -3.60
C LYS A 138 11.14 11.61 -2.24
N ASN A 139 11.52 10.46 -1.63
CA ASN A 139 12.04 10.38 -0.26
C ASN A 139 11.08 11.00 0.76
N GLU A 140 9.80 10.60 0.67
CA GLU A 140 8.70 11.14 1.46
C GLU A 140 7.90 10.03 2.15
N PHE A 141 7.24 10.41 3.23
CA PHE A 141 6.36 9.52 3.98
C PHE A 141 4.94 10.04 3.95
N PHE A 142 3.99 9.10 3.93
CA PHE A 142 2.57 9.37 3.98
C PHE A 142 1.90 8.48 5.00
N VAL A 143 0.91 8.99 5.72
CA VAL A 143 -0.03 8.20 6.50
C VAL A 143 -1.32 8.05 5.73
N MET A 144 -1.87 6.83 5.72
CA MET A 144 -3.06 6.46 4.95
C MET A 144 -4.06 5.80 5.89
N PRO A 145 -5.23 6.40 6.12
CA PRO A 145 -6.28 5.75 6.89
C PRO A 145 -6.84 4.55 6.10
N GLN A 146 -7.29 3.53 6.81
CA GLN A 146 -8.05 2.41 6.22
C GLN A 146 -9.54 2.68 6.40
N ASP A 147 -10.34 2.31 5.40
CA ASP A 147 -11.80 2.52 5.41
C ASP A 147 -12.45 1.99 6.70
N GLY A 148 -13.31 2.82 7.29
CA GLY A 148 -14.04 2.50 8.51
C GLY A 148 -13.26 2.67 9.82
N ASN A 149 -11.99 3.08 9.78
CA ASN A 149 -11.19 3.34 10.96
C ASN A 149 -10.93 4.83 11.17
N LEU A 150 -10.92 5.26 12.43
CA LEU A 150 -10.63 6.65 12.78
C LEU A 150 -9.13 6.80 13.06
N VAL A 151 -8.49 7.61 12.26
CA VAL A 151 -7.06 8.00 12.39
C VAL A 151 -6.97 9.51 12.45
N TYR A 152 -6.13 10.01 13.34
CA TYR A 152 -5.89 11.45 13.46
C TYR A 152 -4.40 11.74 13.26
N LEU A 153 -4.10 12.82 12.55
CA LEU A 153 -2.76 13.35 12.42
C LEU A 153 -2.73 14.74 13.08
N ASN A 154 -1.92 14.89 14.12
CA ASN A 154 -1.85 16.13 14.91
C ASN A 154 -3.23 16.64 15.34
N ASP A 155 -4.04 15.73 15.88
CA ASP A 155 -5.42 15.94 16.32
C ASP A 155 -6.45 16.25 15.20
N ALA A 156 -6.06 16.31 13.93
CA ALA A 156 -6.95 16.43 12.77
C ALA A 156 -7.33 15.05 12.24
N MET A 157 -8.63 14.78 12.03
CA MET A 157 -9.10 13.51 11.48
C MET A 157 -8.65 13.36 10.04
N LEU A 158 -8.07 12.19 9.72
CA LEU A 158 -7.65 11.83 8.37
C LEU A 158 -8.82 11.21 7.60
N THR A 159 -9.11 11.77 6.43
CA THR A 159 -10.06 11.23 5.45
C THR A 159 -9.38 10.77 4.17
N GLU A 160 -8.14 11.19 3.97
CA GLU A 160 -7.33 10.93 2.78
C GLU A 160 -5.85 10.81 3.19
N PRO A 161 -4.97 10.26 2.32
CA PRO A 161 -3.55 10.20 2.58
C PRO A 161 -2.94 11.57 2.85
N GLN A 162 -2.14 11.68 3.93
CA GLN A 162 -1.45 12.92 4.31
C GLN A 162 0.05 12.67 4.42
N ARG A 163 0.83 13.66 3.99
CA ARG A 163 2.30 13.64 4.13
C ARG A 163 2.69 13.73 5.60
N LEU A 164 3.69 12.93 6.00
CA LEU A 164 4.27 12.92 7.34
C LEU A 164 5.57 13.71 7.39
N SER A 165 5.74 14.44 8.48
CA SER A 165 6.96 15.13 8.87
C SER A 165 7.42 14.62 10.24
N THR A 166 8.75 14.59 10.46
CA THR A 166 9.28 14.18 11.78
C THR A 166 8.69 15.05 12.90
N GLY A 167 8.19 14.39 13.94
CA GLY A 167 7.50 15.01 15.08
C GLY A 167 5.98 14.98 14.95
N ASP A 168 5.43 14.55 13.80
CA ASP A 168 3.98 14.37 13.66
C ASP A 168 3.48 13.24 14.55
N ILE A 169 2.30 13.44 15.12
CA ILE A 169 1.62 12.49 16.01
C ILE A 169 0.46 11.83 15.26
N ILE A 170 0.54 10.51 15.12
CA ILE A 170 -0.55 9.68 14.60
C ILE A 170 -1.31 9.11 15.79
N SER A 171 -2.61 9.43 15.91
CA SER A 171 -3.47 8.89 16.97
C SER A 171 -4.46 7.89 16.40
N LEU A 172 -4.50 6.70 16.98
CA LEU A 172 -5.39 5.60 16.61
C LEU A 172 -5.78 4.81 17.87
N GLY A 173 -7.09 4.64 18.11
CA GLY A 173 -7.59 4.06 19.34
C GLY A 173 -7.14 4.86 20.57
N ALA A 174 -6.52 4.19 21.53
CA ALA A 174 -5.92 4.80 22.72
C ALA A 174 -4.42 5.11 22.53
N THR A 175 -3.84 4.76 21.38
CA THR A 175 -2.40 4.84 21.10
C THR A 175 -2.05 6.10 20.34
N LYS A 176 -0.94 6.75 20.73
CA LYS A 176 -0.32 7.86 19.98
C LYS A 176 1.09 7.49 19.59
N LEU A 177 1.38 7.61 18.30
CA LEU A 177 2.66 7.28 17.70
C LEU A 177 3.31 8.55 17.15
N GLU A 178 4.51 8.88 17.63
CA GLU A 178 5.32 9.94 17.04
C GLU A 178 6.13 9.40 15.87
N PHE A 179 6.06 10.09 14.73
CA PHE A 179 6.81 9.72 13.54
C PHE A 179 8.20 10.36 13.53
N ILE A 180 9.23 9.54 13.23
CA ILE A 180 10.62 9.97 13.10
C ILE A 180 11.18 9.47 11.77
N ALA A 181 11.49 10.38 10.85
CA ALA A 181 12.11 10.03 9.58
C ALA A 181 13.62 9.82 9.73
N PHE A 182 14.11 8.65 9.32
CA PHE A 182 15.53 8.41 9.08
C PHE A 182 15.92 8.90 7.67
N CYS A 183 15.17 8.45 6.65
CA CYS A 183 15.31 8.94 5.28
C CYS A 183 14.63 10.31 5.17
N ARG A 184 15.43 11.35 4.87
CA ARG A 184 14.94 12.73 4.73
C ARG A 184 15.94 13.61 3.99
N GLY A 185 15.46 14.56 3.19
CA GLY A 185 16.33 15.45 2.43
C GLY A 185 17.22 14.64 1.48
N MET A 186 18.53 14.74 1.62
CA MET A 186 19.49 13.97 0.82
C MET A 186 19.81 12.59 1.41
N ARG A 187 19.36 12.28 2.63
CA ARG A 187 19.60 10.99 3.26
C ARG A 187 18.56 9.99 2.76
N LYS A 188 18.98 9.03 1.96
CA LYS A 188 18.25 7.85 1.57
C LYS A 188 19.23 6.69 1.34
N TRP A 189 18.72 5.47 1.39
CA TRP A 189 19.53 4.30 1.03
C TRP A 189 19.72 4.28 -0.49
N GLU A 190 20.93 3.98 -0.93
CA GLU A 190 21.20 3.69 -2.34
C GLU A 190 20.71 2.28 -2.67
N LYS A 191 20.20 2.08 -3.88
CA LYS A 191 19.78 0.77 -4.39
C LYS A 191 20.99 -0.06 -4.82
#